data_8629f72d1e4266e73bb721365b519336
#
_entry.id   8629f72d1e4266e73bb721365b519336
#
_cell.length_a   1.000
_cell.length_b   1.000
_cell.length_c   1.000
_cell.angle_alpha   90.00
_cell.angle_beta   90.00
_cell.angle_gamma   90.00
#
_symmetry.space_group_name_H-M   'P 1'
#
loop_
_entity.id
_entity.type
_entity.pdbx_description
1 polymer ?
#
loop_
_entity_poly.entity_id
_entity_poly.type
_entity_poly.pdbx_seq_one_letter_code
_entity_poly.pdbx_strand_id
1 'polypeptide(L)'
;VLARRCTRLDPDAAFFAGMVHDIGQFFLLARVWEYPEMLSDESPLSDLVRVWYAPIGRAVLSSMGMPQELVDAVDDPEIYGGEWPPGSITDLVFIANLVSETRNPFSPEEEDVRKGLARAATLGLDEALLATVLAESVAERQALIDLFRIG
;
A
#
# COMPACT_ATOMS: atom_id res chain seq x y z
N VAL A 1 -6.28 -8.03 -8.03
CA VAL A 1 -6.08 -9.50 -7.97
C VAL A 1 -6.50 -10.05 -6.61
N LEU A 2 -5.81 -9.73 -5.50
CA LEU A 2 -6.10 -10.26 -4.16
C LEU A 2 -7.58 -10.15 -3.77
N ALA A 3 -8.20 -8.97 -3.94
CA ALA A 3 -9.61 -8.77 -3.64
C ALA A 3 -10.51 -9.80 -4.33
N ARG A 4 -10.33 -9.96 -5.64
CA ARG A 4 -11.16 -10.87 -6.46
C ARG A 4 -10.95 -12.35 -6.17
N ARG A 5 -9.73 -12.74 -5.77
CA ARG A 5 -9.40 -14.15 -5.55
C ARG A 5 -9.62 -14.63 -4.13
N CYS A 6 -9.34 -13.78 -3.17
CA CYS A 6 -9.19 -14.22 -1.79
C CYS A 6 -10.27 -13.68 -0.86
N THR A 7 -11.04 -12.68 -1.28
CA THR A 7 -11.98 -11.98 -0.40
C THR A 7 -13.37 -11.84 -1.01
N ARG A 8 -14.30 -11.26 -0.23
CA ARG A 8 -15.60 -10.80 -0.69
C ARG A 8 -15.69 -9.27 -0.75
N LEU A 9 -14.56 -8.59 -0.58
CA LEU A 9 -14.46 -7.14 -0.64
C LEU A 9 -14.65 -6.66 -2.08
N ASP A 10 -15.14 -5.44 -2.23
CA ASP A 10 -15.27 -4.80 -3.53
C ASP A 10 -13.89 -4.60 -4.19
N PRO A 11 -13.64 -5.22 -5.35
CA PRO A 11 -12.35 -5.12 -6.03
C PRO A 11 -12.03 -3.69 -6.51
N ASP A 12 -13.03 -2.89 -6.85
CA ASP A 12 -12.83 -1.53 -7.34
C ASP A 12 -12.47 -0.59 -6.18
N ALA A 13 -13.15 -0.73 -5.04
CA ALA A 13 -12.79 -0.03 -3.82
C ALA A 13 -11.38 -0.42 -3.33
N ALA A 14 -11.05 -1.72 -3.38
CA ALA A 14 -9.72 -2.21 -3.02
C ALA A 14 -8.62 -1.69 -3.97
N PHE A 15 -8.89 -1.63 -5.27
CA PHE A 15 -7.97 -1.07 -6.25
C PHE A 15 -7.75 0.42 -5.99
N PHE A 16 -8.81 1.18 -5.76
CA PHE A 16 -8.71 2.60 -5.46
C PHE A 16 -7.95 2.84 -4.14
N ALA A 17 -8.24 2.09 -3.09
CA ALA A 17 -7.49 2.15 -1.84
C ALA A 17 -6.00 1.90 -2.05
N GLY A 18 -5.63 0.88 -2.83
CA GLY A 18 -4.25 0.61 -3.20
C GLY A 18 -3.56 1.74 -3.98
N MET A 19 -4.32 2.54 -4.75
CA MET A 19 -3.76 3.72 -5.42
C MET A 19 -3.53 4.90 -4.48
N VAL A 20 -4.35 5.05 -3.44
CA VAL A 20 -4.33 6.26 -2.60
C VAL A 20 -3.73 6.06 -1.22
N HIS A 21 -3.39 4.83 -0.82
CA HIS A 21 -2.88 4.55 0.53
C HIS A 21 -1.61 5.34 0.88
N ASP A 22 -0.77 5.65 -0.11
CA ASP A 22 0.45 6.45 0.06
C ASP A 22 0.24 7.96 -0.21
N ILE A 23 -1.01 8.44 -0.34
CA ILE A 23 -1.28 9.83 -0.71
C ILE A 23 -0.61 10.84 0.24
N GLY A 24 -0.47 10.48 1.52
CA GLY A 24 0.22 11.32 2.49
C GLY A 24 1.71 11.46 2.21
N GLN A 25 2.37 10.42 1.72
CA GLN A 25 3.77 10.48 1.28
C GLN A 25 3.91 11.42 0.08
N PHE A 26 3.05 11.29 -0.92
CA PHE A 26 3.06 12.18 -2.08
C PHE A 26 2.81 13.64 -1.69
N PHE A 27 1.90 13.89 -0.74
CA PHE A 27 1.64 15.22 -0.25
C PHE A 27 2.86 15.83 0.45
N LEU A 28 3.55 15.06 1.30
CA LEU A 28 4.77 15.49 1.97
C LEU A 28 5.89 15.76 0.97
N LEU A 29 6.15 14.82 0.06
CA LEU A 29 7.20 14.95 -0.95
C LEU A 29 6.95 16.11 -1.91
N ALA A 30 5.70 16.40 -2.26
CA ALA A 30 5.38 17.57 -3.07
C ALA A 30 5.72 18.91 -2.39
N ARG A 31 5.86 18.93 -1.06
CA ARG A 31 6.20 20.11 -0.26
C ARG A 31 7.67 20.20 0.13
N VAL A 32 8.44 19.14 -0.02
CA VAL A 32 9.84 19.11 0.41
C VAL A 32 10.70 20.17 -0.31
N TRP A 33 10.31 20.56 -1.53
CA TRP A 33 10.99 21.61 -2.28
C TRP A 33 10.91 23.01 -1.63
N GLU A 34 9.95 23.20 -0.73
CA GLU A 34 9.81 24.42 0.06
C GLU A 34 10.82 24.48 1.22
N TYR A 35 11.50 23.33 1.50
CA TYR A 35 12.43 23.13 2.61
C TYR A 35 13.72 22.43 2.13
N PRO A 36 14.60 23.15 1.38
CA PRO A 36 15.78 22.54 0.74
C PRO A 36 16.74 21.87 1.73
N GLU A 37 16.75 22.30 2.98
CA GLU A 37 17.55 21.72 4.06
C GLU A 37 17.19 20.26 4.34
N MET A 38 15.95 19.84 4.06
CA MET A 38 15.51 18.46 4.24
C MET A 38 15.99 17.53 3.13
N LEU A 39 16.50 18.06 2.03
CA LEU A 39 17.08 17.31 0.92
C LEU A 39 18.58 17.05 1.09
N SER A 40 19.22 17.73 2.04
CA SER A 40 20.67 17.61 2.26
C SER A 40 21.06 16.36 3.06
N ASP A 41 20.11 15.77 3.78
CA ASP A 41 20.26 14.54 4.55
C ASP A 41 18.98 13.71 4.43
N GLU A 42 19.08 12.45 4.02
CA GLU A 42 17.92 11.57 3.82
C GLU A 42 17.22 11.18 5.14
N SER A 43 17.94 11.19 6.25
CA SER A 43 17.43 10.75 7.55
C SER A 43 16.25 11.60 8.06
N PRO A 44 16.34 12.95 8.11
CA PRO A 44 15.22 13.78 8.58
C PRO A 44 13.97 13.65 7.71
N LEU A 45 14.15 13.54 6.38
CA LEU A 45 13.02 13.38 5.46
C LEU A 45 12.33 12.03 5.65
N SER A 46 13.10 10.96 5.76
CA SER A 46 12.58 9.61 5.99
C SER A 46 11.80 9.54 7.31
N ASP A 47 12.34 10.10 8.39
CA ASP A 47 11.66 10.15 9.69
C ASP A 47 10.38 10.98 9.63
N LEU A 48 10.41 12.13 8.94
CA LEU A 48 9.21 12.96 8.75
C LEU A 48 8.12 12.19 8.00
N VAL A 49 8.48 11.58 6.88
CA VAL A 49 7.52 10.82 6.07
C VAL A 49 6.93 9.69 6.91
N ARG A 50 7.76 8.90 7.59
CA ARG A 50 7.32 7.76 8.41
C ARG A 50 6.34 8.15 9.51
N VAL A 51 6.54 9.30 10.15
CA VAL A 51 5.67 9.76 11.25
C VAL A 51 4.36 10.37 10.73
N TRP A 52 4.41 11.08 9.59
CA TRP A 52 3.32 11.95 9.19
C TRP A 52 2.51 11.48 8.00
N TYR A 53 2.95 10.44 7.24
CA TYR A 53 2.24 10.03 6.04
C TYR A 53 0.80 9.58 6.32
N ALA A 54 0.56 8.77 7.35
CA ALA A 54 -0.77 8.27 7.66
C ALA A 54 -1.71 9.38 8.19
N PRO A 55 -1.34 10.21 9.19
CA PRO A 55 -2.17 11.35 9.59
C PRO A 55 -2.52 12.30 8.45
N ILE A 56 -1.55 12.63 7.61
CA ILE A 56 -1.77 13.53 6.46
C ILE A 56 -2.62 12.86 5.40
N GLY A 57 -2.36 11.60 5.07
CA GLY A 57 -3.16 10.85 4.11
C GLY A 57 -4.64 10.79 4.51
N ARG A 58 -4.93 10.50 5.77
CA ARG A 58 -6.29 10.54 6.31
C ARG A 58 -6.93 11.93 6.19
N ALA A 59 -6.19 12.98 6.55
CA ALA A 59 -6.70 14.35 6.44
C ALA A 59 -7.02 14.72 4.98
N VAL A 60 -6.16 14.35 4.03
CA VAL A 60 -6.37 14.58 2.60
C VAL A 60 -7.62 13.85 2.12
N LEU A 61 -7.73 12.53 2.34
CA LEU A 61 -8.88 11.74 1.88
C LEU A 61 -10.18 12.20 2.54
N SER A 62 -10.17 12.51 3.84
CA SER A 62 -11.33 13.06 4.55
C SER A 62 -11.77 14.41 3.97
N SER A 63 -10.82 15.28 3.63
CA SER A 63 -11.13 16.60 3.02
C SER A 63 -11.73 16.46 1.63
N MET A 64 -11.44 15.37 0.93
CA MET A 64 -12.03 15.01 -0.36
C MET A 64 -13.40 14.35 -0.24
N GLY A 65 -13.90 14.11 0.98
CA GLY A 65 -15.17 13.44 1.24
C GLY A 65 -15.15 11.94 0.92
N MET A 66 -13.98 11.30 0.99
CA MET A 66 -13.86 9.88 0.75
C MET A 66 -14.58 9.06 1.83
N PRO A 67 -15.16 7.88 1.47
CA PRO A 67 -15.73 6.96 2.45
C PRO A 67 -14.72 6.58 3.54
N GLN A 68 -15.21 6.40 4.77
CA GLN A 68 -14.36 6.11 5.93
C GLN A 68 -13.49 4.87 5.72
N GLU A 69 -14.01 3.84 5.06
CA GLU A 69 -13.27 2.62 4.73
C GLU A 69 -12.00 2.88 3.89
N LEU A 70 -12.04 3.87 2.98
CA LEU A 70 -10.88 4.28 2.19
C LEU A 70 -9.93 5.17 3.00
N VAL A 71 -10.46 6.00 3.90
CA VAL A 71 -9.65 6.80 4.83
C VAL A 71 -8.87 5.88 5.77
N ASP A 72 -9.51 4.82 6.27
CA ASP A 72 -8.89 3.86 7.18
C ASP A 72 -7.82 3.00 6.47
N ALA A 73 -7.93 2.81 5.14
CA ALA A 73 -6.94 2.06 4.37
C ALA A 73 -5.55 2.74 4.29
N VAL A 74 -5.45 4.00 4.72
CA VAL A 74 -4.17 4.74 4.85
C VAL A 74 -3.49 4.45 6.20
N ASP A 75 -4.15 3.70 7.09
CA ASP A 75 -3.61 3.40 8.42
C ASP A 75 -2.35 2.56 8.35
N ASP A 76 -1.55 2.69 9.40
CA ASP A 76 -0.22 2.12 9.54
C ASP A 76 -0.23 0.60 9.25
N PRO A 77 0.63 0.12 8.34
CA PRO A 77 0.76 -1.30 8.05
C PRO A 77 1.18 -2.17 9.26
N GLU A 78 1.53 -1.59 10.42
CA GLU A 78 1.78 -2.36 11.63
C GLU A 78 0.50 -2.95 12.26
N ILE A 79 -0.67 -2.44 11.90
CA ILE A 79 -1.96 -2.85 12.45
C ILE A 79 -2.65 -3.82 11.48
N TYR A 80 -2.22 -5.07 11.47
CA TYR A 80 -2.94 -6.13 10.78
C TYR A 80 -3.89 -6.87 11.73
N GLY A 81 -5.17 -6.95 11.37
CA GLY A 81 -6.18 -7.66 12.15
C GLY A 81 -5.97 -9.17 12.28
N GLY A 82 -5.13 -9.74 11.43
CA GLY A 82 -4.62 -11.10 11.58
C GLY A 82 -5.54 -12.22 11.08
N GLU A 83 -6.64 -11.91 10.39
CA GLU A 83 -7.55 -12.90 9.83
C GLU A 83 -7.24 -13.18 8.34
N TRP A 84 -7.34 -14.44 7.95
CA TRP A 84 -7.30 -14.84 6.55
C TRP A 84 -8.60 -15.55 6.17
N PRO A 85 -9.23 -15.21 5.05
CA PRO A 85 -8.92 -14.10 4.15
C PRO A 85 -9.17 -12.72 4.78
N PRO A 86 -8.48 -11.65 4.27
CA PRO A 86 -8.67 -10.29 4.78
C PRO A 86 -10.15 -9.87 4.81
N GLY A 87 -10.59 -9.35 5.95
CA GLY A 87 -11.97 -8.92 6.17
C GLY A 87 -12.21 -7.44 5.89
N SER A 88 -11.14 -6.64 5.76
CA SER A 88 -11.21 -5.21 5.51
C SER A 88 -10.32 -4.78 4.34
N ILE A 89 -10.59 -3.62 3.76
CA ILE A 89 -9.73 -3.02 2.71
C ILE A 89 -8.36 -2.68 3.29
N THR A 90 -8.29 -2.23 4.52
CA THR A 90 -7.04 -1.94 5.23
C THR A 90 -6.14 -3.18 5.30
N ASP A 91 -6.68 -4.32 5.77
CA ASP A 91 -5.93 -5.59 5.83
C ASP A 91 -5.50 -6.07 4.44
N LEU A 92 -6.36 -5.85 3.45
CA LEU A 92 -6.05 -6.24 2.07
C LEU A 92 -4.90 -5.40 1.48
N VAL A 93 -4.89 -4.08 1.72
CA VAL A 93 -3.80 -3.19 1.30
C VAL A 93 -2.51 -3.56 2.03
N PHE A 94 -2.59 -3.84 3.33
CA PHE A 94 -1.44 -4.33 4.11
C PHE A 94 -0.82 -5.57 3.47
N ILE A 95 -1.63 -6.60 3.17
CA ILE A 95 -1.12 -7.83 2.53
C ILE A 95 -0.58 -7.54 1.14
N ALA A 96 -1.23 -6.68 0.37
CA ALA A 96 -0.75 -6.30 -0.96
C ALA A 96 0.65 -5.65 -0.88
N ASN A 97 0.88 -4.79 0.10
CA ASN A 97 2.19 -4.18 0.34
C ASN A 97 3.25 -5.20 0.77
N LEU A 98 2.89 -6.15 1.65
CA LEU A 98 3.81 -7.22 2.07
C LEU A 98 4.32 -8.08 0.91
N VAL A 99 3.45 -8.37 -0.07
CA VAL A 99 3.79 -9.24 -1.21
C VAL A 99 4.24 -8.46 -2.45
N SER A 100 4.29 -7.13 -2.37
CA SER A 100 4.71 -6.28 -3.50
C SER A 100 6.19 -6.46 -3.80
N GLU A 101 6.53 -6.64 -5.06
CA GLU A 101 7.91 -6.61 -5.55
C GLU A 101 8.48 -5.18 -5.60
N THR A 102 7.58 -4.19 -5.68
CA THR A 102 7.97 -2.77 -5.71
C THR A 102 8.02 -2.27 -4.27
N ARG A 103 9.19 -1.81 -3.86
CA ARG A 103 9.40 -1.29 -2.50
C ARG A 103 9.10 0.19 -2.46
N ASN A 104 8.41 0.59 -1.41
CA ASN A 104 8.35 1.97 -1.01
C ASN A 104 9.67 2.34 -0.32
N PRO A 105 10.41 3.38 -0.76
CA PRO A 105 11.69 3.76 -0.16
C PRO A 105 11.58 4.18 1.32
N PHE A 106 10.38 4.47 1.79
CA PHE A 106 10.09 4.82 3.18
C PHE A 106 9.52 3.64 3.99
N SER A 107 9.40 2.46 3.36
CA SER A 107 8.93 1.24 4.02
C SER A 107 10.01 0.61 4.90
N PRO A 108 9.61 -0.23 5.87
CA PRO A 108 10.53 -0.97 6.72
C PRO A 108 11.59 -1.77 5.96
N GLU A 109 12.69 -2.09 6.64
CA GLU A 109 13.84 -2.80 6.08
C GLU A 109 13.49 -4.19 5.53
N GLU A 110 14.38 -4.74 4.66
CA GLU A 110 14.19 -6.06 4.01
C GLU A 110 13.85 -7.21 4.98
N GLU A 111 14.33 -7.14 6.19
CA GLU A 111 14.06 -8.16 7.21
C GLU A 111 12.59 -8.17 7.62
N ASP A 112 11.95 -7.01 7.68
CA ASP A 112 10.54 -6.87 8.04
C ASP A 112 9.63 -7.38 6.93
N VAL A 113 9.97 -7.14 5.66
CA VAL A 113 9.24 -7.70 4.51
C VAL A 113 9.32 -9.23 4.51
N ARG A 114 10.50 -9.82 4.78
CA ARG A 114 10.64 -11.27 4.87
C ARG A 114 9.83 -11.88 6.01
N LYS A 115 9.81 -11.23 7.16
CA LYS A 115 8.95 -11.61 8.30
C LYS A 115 7.48 -11.50 7.95
N GLY A 116 7.10 -10.44 7.23
CA GLY A 116 5.75 -10.22 6.74
C GLY A 116 5.29 -11.32 5.77
N LEU A 117 6.11 -11.70 4.78
CA LEU A 117 5.83 -12.80 3.87
C LEU A 117 5.69 -14.14 4.61
N ALA A 118 6.58 -14.42 5.57
CA ALA A 118 6.48 -15.62 6.39
C ALA A 118 5.18 -15.62 7.21
N ARG A 119 4.76 -14.47 7.73
CA ARG A 119 3.49 -14.31 8.43
C ARG A 119 2.30 -14.50 7.49
N ALA A 120 2.32 -13.92 6.29
CA ALA A 120 1.28 -14.11 5.29
C ALA A 120 1.10 -15.58 4.91
N ALA A 121 2.21 -16.32 4.76
CA ALA A 121 2.18 -17.76 4.54
C ALA A 121 1.52 -18.53 5.69
N THR A 122 1.78 -18.17 6.95
CA THR A 122 1.13 -18.79 8.12
C THR A 122 -0.37 -18.47 8.21
N LEU A 123 -0.82 -17.40 7.57
CA LEU A 123 -2.22 -17.00 7.51
C LEU A 123 -3.02 -17.67 6.38
N GLY A 124 -2.35 -18.39 5.48
CA GLY A 124 -3.01 -19.10 4.38
C GLY A 124 -2.68 -18.59 2.97
N LEU A 125 -1.86 -17.55 2.85
CA LEU A 125 -1.26 -17.15 1.57
C LEU A 125 -0.07 -18.07 1.29
N ASP A 126 -0.37 -19.28 0.85
CA ASP A 126 0.66 -20.26 0.51
C ASP A 126 1.45 -19.84 -0.75
N GLU A 127 2.57 -20.51 -1.00
CA GLU A 127 3.49 -20.21 -2.09
C GLU A 127 2.80 -20.29 -3.48
N ALA A 128 1.90 -21.25 -3.67
CA ALA A 128 1.19 -21.44 -4.94
C ALA A 128 0.18 -20.30 -5.19
N LEU A 129 -0.56 -19.89 -4.16
CA LEU A 129 -1.48 -18.78 -4.22
C LEU A 129 -0.71 -17.47 -4.45
N LEU A 130 0.40 -17.27 -3.72
CA LEU A 130 1.27 -16.10 -3.88
C LEU A 130 1.81 -16.00 -5.31
N ALA A 131 2.36 -17.08 -5.87
CA ALA A 131 2.87 -17.10 -7.23
C ALA A 131 1.77 -16.75 -8.26
N THR A 132 0.56 -17.27 -8.06
CA THR A 132 -0.59 -16.95 -8.92
C THR A 132 -0.96 -15.46 -8.84
N VAL A 133 -1.06 -14.91 -7.63
CA VAL A 133 -1.40 -13.51 -7.39
C VAL A 133 -0.36 -12.58 -8.02
N LEU A 134 0.92 -12.87 -7.84
CA LEU A 134 2.00 -12.07 -8.41
C LEU A 134 1.99 -12.11 -9.94
N ALA A 135 1.85 -13.30 -10.54
CA ALA A 135 1.80 -13.43 -12.00
C ALA A 135 0.62 -12.65 -12.62
N GLU A 136 -0.56 -12.73 -12.02
CA GLU A 136 -1.72 -11.98 -12.49
C GLU A 136 -1.57 -10.47 -12.26
N SER A 137 -0.96 -10.05 -11.15
CA SER A 137 -0.70 -8.64 -10.88
C SER A 137 0.25 -8.02 -11.91
N VAL A 138 1.28 -8.77 -12.33
CA VAL A 138 2.18 -8.35 -13.42
C VAL A 138 1.41 -8.19 -14.72
N ALA A 139 0.56 -9.15 -15.07
CA ALA A 139 -0.23 -9.11 -16.31
C ALA A 139 -1.22 -7.94 -16.32
N GLU A 140 -1.93 -7.70 -15.22
CA GLU A 140 -2.87 -6.56 -15.10
C GLU A 140 -2.15 -5.21 -15.16
N ARG A 141 -1.00 -5.09 -14.47
CA ARG A 141 -0.17 -3.88 -14.54
C ARG A 141 0.30 -3.61 -15.97
N GLN A 142 0.76 -4.64 -16.69
CA GLN A 142 1.19 -4.49 -18.07
C GLN A 142 0.03 -4.03 -18.98
N ALA A 143 -1.15 -4.62 -18.81
CA ALA A 143 -2.34 -4.23 -19.57
C ALA A 143 -2.72 -2.76 -19.33
N LEU A 144 -2.63 -2.27 -18.08
CA LEU A 144 -2.85 -0.86 -17.76
C LEU A 144 -1.81 0.06 -18.42
N ILE A 145 -0.52 -0.31 -18.34
CA ILE A 145 0.56 0.46 -18.97
C ILE A 145 0.32 0.56 -20.49
N ASP A 146 -0.03 -0.54 -21.13
CA ASP A 146 -0.27 -0.58 -22.57
C ASP A 146 -1.49 0.27 -22.96
N LEU A 147 -2.53 0.31 -22.13
CA LEU A 147 -3.69 1.17 -22.33
C LEU A 147 -3.31 2.67 -22.34
N PHE A 148 -2.41 3.09 -21.47
CA PHE A 148 -1.96 4.49 -21.38
C PHE A 148 -0.90 4.86 -22.42
N ARG A 149 -0.26 3.89 -23.09
CA ARG A 149 0.71 4.14 -24.16
C ARG A 149 0.10 4.40 -25.53
N ILE A 150 -1.19 4.11 -25.71
CA ILE A 150 -1.91 4.25 -26.96
C ILE A 150 -2.51 5.69 -27.12
N GLY A 151 -2.32 6.57 -26.17
CA GLY A 151 -2.65 8.00 -26.21
C GLY A 151 -1.39 8.86 -26.33
#